data_dde502d816baa76f2213098c3b5a4793
#
_entry.id   dde502d816baa76f2213098c3b5a4793
#
_cell.length_a   1.000
_cell.length_b   1.000
_cell.length_c   1.000
_cell.angle_alpha   90.00
_cell.angle_beta   90.00
_cell.angle_gamma   90.00
#
_symmetry.space_group_name_H-M   'P 1'
#
loop_
_entity.id
_entity.type
_entity.pdbx_description
1 polymer ?
#
loop_
_entity_poly.entity_id
_entity_poly.type
_entity_poly.pdbx_seq_one_letter_code
_entity_poly.pdbx_strand_id
1 'polypeptide(L)'
;MISAPLELSDSTDRWQQLQLLRRGRLPVQPWLQQLEQEDGPASSDVVAALIGQLDRAGVEQLLSGPAGRDATSLLEAARLEFPRLAGAAEVKQAWLEPLLAQPPSLIWLEILGYFRDPRVAARLRLALDGMDPADPGQADALRLLPLLGQQREPEDAALLLQLAQAPLPQAWRRAALEGLAVGLSAWPVEALAKGLQQLSTDLDPGLAAQAVDLLGRLPDGQQWLRELQGRALEPSVAERWRRRLQRTPLVLVVHGRQGGVIPEVLQQLAAELERRRSAPVLVQALTATPPEGDGRFWLAARRAGAISLVPLLLLPGDHVRSDVPAIAGQWRQRTSLAQPSMSMPEVMVRRLPFLGAWPRWQRLLANLWAERAGERPLVWLHHPLQGALSARYLAHLSAVLGYRGMAAAYNDPHAVLAGQLQPPALLAPLTLAPNRLSESLNMGARAASAEVLPPLLDLLPVRDFLLTQLEALP
;
A
#
# COMPACT_ATOMS: atom_id res chain seq x y z
N MET A 1 25.96 8.60 40.37
CA MET A 1 25.16 7.40 40.74
C MET A 1 25.35 6.38 39.63
N ILE A 2 26.07 5.34 39.95
CA ILE A 2 26.42 4.23 39.04
C ILE A 2 25.13 3.41 38.90
N SER A 3 24.51 3.40 37.72
CA SER A 3 23.41 2.47 37.42
C SER A 3 23.89 1.05 37.51
N ALA A 4 23.29 0.26 38.39
CA ALA A 4 23.53 -1.17 38.48
C ALA A 4 23.19 -1.84 37.13
N PRO A 5 23.93 -2.90 36.73
CA PRO A 5 23.61 -3.66 35.55
C PRO A 5 22.22 -4.28 35.73
N LEU A 6 21.40 -4.17 34.68
CA LEU A 6 20.08 -4.80 34.59
C LEU A 6 20.25 -6.31 34.54
N GLU A 7 20.19 -6.99 35.70
CA GLU A 7 20.07 -8.45 35.75
C GLU A 7 18.70 -8.87 35.21
N LEU A 8 18.66 -9.34 33.98
CA LEU A 8 17.48 -9.82 33.27
C LEU A 8 17.16 -11.24 33.72
N SER A 9 16.37 -11.43 34.75
CA SER A 9 16.05 -12.72 35.34
C SER A 9 14.77 -13.41 34.83
N ASP A 10 13.96 -12.76 33.95
CA ASP A 10 12.73 -13.40 33.46
C ASP A 10 12.48 -13.06 31.96
N SER A 11 12.16 -14.07 31.15
CA SER A 11 11.92 -13.92 29.70
C SER A 11 10.77 -12.97 29.38
N THR A 12 9.77 -12.88 30.25
CA THR A 12 8.63 -11.97 30.13
C THR A 12 9.05 -10.53 30.32
N ASP A 13 9.95 -10.27 31.27
CA ASP A 13 10.47 -8.93 31.57
C ASP A 13 11.35 -8.41 30.41
N ARG A 14 12.21 -9.29 29.86
CA ARG A 14 13.03 -8.98 28.68
C ARG A 14 12.18 -8.59 27.47
N TRP A 15 11.12 -9.34 27.18
CA TRP A 15 10.22 -9.04 26.07
C TRP A 15 9.53 -7.67 26.23
N GLN A 16 9.06 -7.35 27.44
CA GLN A 16 8.47 -6.06 27.74
C GLN A 16 9.46 -4.91 27.56
N GLN A 17 10.70 -5.09 27.99
CA GLN A 17 11.74 -4.09 27.81
C GLN A 17 12.08 -3.86 26.32
N LEU A 18 12.17 -4.91 25.51
CA LEU A 18 12.35 -4.78 24.06
C LEU A 18 11.19 -4.05 23.38
N GLN A 19 9.95 -4.26 23.85
CA GLN A 19 8.79 -3.49 23.33
C GLN A 19 8.86 -2.01 23.74
N LEU A 20 9.34 -1.69 24.93
CA LEU A 20 9.54 -0.31 25.37
C LEU A 20 10.68 0.36 24.60
N LEU A 21 11.78 -0.36 24.35
CA LEU A 21 12.88 0.10 23.51
C LEU A 21 12.43 0.41 22.09
N ARG A 22 11.69 -0.49 21.44
CA ARG A 22 11.10 -0.28 20.09
C ARG A 22 10.22 0.96 20.02
N ARG A 23 9.60 1.36 21.13
CA ARG A 23 8.74 2.53 21.24
C ARG A 23 9.49 3.81 21.62
N GLY A 24 10.80 3.77 21.73
CA GLY A 24 11.63 4.89 22.18
C GLY A 24 11.38 5.32 23.64
N ARG A 25 10.92 4.39 24.48
CA ARG A 25 10.65 4.66 25.90
C ARG A 25 11.79 4.27 26.83
N LEU A 26 12.81 3.63 26.29
CA LEU A 26 14.05 3.30 27.01
C LEU A 26 15.24 3.94 26.30
N PRO A 27 16.30 4.33 27.04
CA PRO A 27 17.52 4.86 26.44
C PRO A 27 18.24 3.77 25.65
N VAL A 28 18.81 4.14 24.50
CA VAL A 28 19.48 3.23 23.55
C VAL A 28 20.86 2.82 24.05
N GLN A 29 21.59 3.73 24.67
CA GLN A 29 23.01 3.58 24.99
C GLN A 29 23.36 2.36 25.88
N PRO A 30 22.58 2.02 26.93
CA PRO A 30 22.84 0.83 27.72
C PRO A 30 22.77 -0.47 26.92
N TRP A 31 21.86 -0.53 25.92
CA TRP A 31 21.70 -1.70 25.07
C TRP A 31 22.83 -1.85 24.04
N LEU A 32 23.35 -0.75 23.51
CA LEU A 32 24.54 -0.76 22.67
C LEU A 32 25.75 -1.22 23.44
N GLN A 33 25.95 -0.72 24.67
CA GLN A 33 27.04 -1.16 25.54
C GLN A 33 26.95 -2.65 25.93
N GLN A 34 25.72 -3.14 26.14
CA GLN A 34 25.52 -4.57 26.39
C GLN A 34 25.94 -5.43 25.20
N LEU A 35 25.52 -5.02 23.96
CA LEU A 35 25.89 -5.71 22.73
C LEU A 35 27.43 -5.71 22.49
N GLU A 36 28.11 -4.66 22.91
CA GLU A 36 29.58 -4.59 22.81
C GLU A 36 30.32 -5.57 23.77
N GLN A 37 29.68 -5.86 24.91
CA GLN A 37 30.25 -6.75 25.96
C GLN A 37 29.90 -8.23 25.77
N GLU A 38 28.98 -8.54 24.82
CA GLU A 38 28.62 -9.94 24.52
C GLU A 38 29.78 -10.63 23.77
N ASP A 39 30.35 -11.69 24.35
CA ASP A 39 31.42 -12.53 23.74
C ASP A 39 30.86 -13.48 22.65
N GLY A 40 29.63 -13.29 22.17
CA GLY A 40 28.95 -14.13 21.21
C GLY A 40 28.26 -13.35 20.09
N PRO A 41 27.52 -14.02 19.20
CA PRO A 41 26.72 -13.36 18.22
C PRO A 41 25.65 -12.45 18.90
N ALA A 42 25.53 -11.20 18.43
CA ALA A 42 24.58 -10.25 18.97
C ALA A 42 23.16 -10.80 18.90
N SER A 43 22.34 -10.54 19.93
CA SER A 43 20.94 -10.97 19.91
C SER A 43 20.17 -10.22 18.83
N SER A 44 19.66 -10.92 17.82
CA SER A 44 18.88 -10.34 16.71
C SER A 44 17.63 -9.58 17.18
N ASP A 45 17.01 -10.00 18.31
CA ASP A 45 15.85 -9.33 18.90
C ASP A 45 16.21 -7.96 19.48
N VAL A 46 17.39 -7.84 20.13
CA VAL A 46 17.90 -6.57 20.66
C VAL A 46 18.24 -5.64 19.49
N VAL A 47 18.97 -6.15 18.50
CA VAL A 47 19.29 -5.38 17.30
C VAL A 47 18.02 -4.90 16.60
N ALA A 48 17.00 -5.75 16.44
CA ALA A 48 15.72 -5.39 15.84
C ALA A 48 15.00 -4.29 16.65
N ALA A 49 15.08 -4.32 17.97
CA ALA A 49 14.48 -3.30 18.82
C ALA A 49 15.20 -1.94 18.70
N LEU A 50 16.48 -1.93 18.40
CA LEU A 50 17.33 -0.74 18.24
C LEU A 50 17.18 -0.08 16.87
N ILE A 51 16.97 -0.83 15.79
CA ILE A 51 17.03 -0.35 14.39
C ILE A 51 16.30 0.97 14.18
N GLY A 52 15.10 1.13 14.73
CA GLY A 52 14.28 2.34 14.54
C GLY A 52 14.58 3.47 15.52
N GLN A 53 15.53 3.29 16.47
CA GLN A 53 15.82 4.21 17.55
C GLN A 53 17.23 4.81 17.47
N LEU A 54 18.08 4.25 16.60
CA LEU A 54 19.46 4.68 16.44
C LEU A 54 19.54 5.95 15.59
N ASP A 55 20.31 6.92 16.07
CA ASP A 55 20.88 7.97 15.25
C ASP A 55 22.14 7.46 14.52
N ARG A 56 22.75 8.32 13.69
CA ARG A 56 23.92 7.96 12.91
C ARG A 56 25.09 7.46 13.78
N ALA A 57 25.36 8.12 14.89
CA ALA A 57 26.46 7.73 15.80
C ALA A 57 26.19 6.36 16.43
N GLY A 58 24.95 6.08 16.84
CA GLY A 58 24.53 4.77 17.34
C GLY A 58 24.62 3.67 16.28
N VAL A 59 24.30 3.97 15.01
CA VAL A 59 24.49 3.04 13.89
C VAL A 59 25.98 2.75 13.67
N GLU A 60 26.83 3.77 13.61
CA GLU A 60 28.28 3.60 13.46
C GLU A 60 28.88 2.78 14.62
N GLN A 61 28.41 3.01 15.85
CA GLN A 61 28.79 2.22 17.02
C GLN A 61 28.35 0.75 16.87
N LEU A 62 27.09 0.48 16.50
CA LEU A 62 26.58 -0.88 16.28
C LEU A 62 27.38 -1.62 15.19
N LEU A 63 27.68 -0.96 14.07
CA LEU A 63 28.39 -1.55 12.95
C LEU A 63 29.88 -1.80 13.23
N SER A 64 30.50 -1.05 14.13
CA SER A 64 31.88 -1.29 14.57
C SER A 64 31.99 -2.37 15.64
N GLY A 65 30.91 -2.72 16.32
CA GLY A 65 30.78 -3.72 17.34
C GLY A 65 30.67 -5.18 16.84
N PRO A 66 30.33 -6.14 17.72
CA PRO A 66 30.11 -7.55 17.36
C PRO A 66 29.05 -7.76 16.29
N ALA A 67 27.95 -7.00 16.31
CA ALA A 67 26.87 -7.06 15.33
C ALA A 67 27.32 -6.68 13.90
N GLY A 68 28.32 -5.82 13.76
CA GLY A 68 28.90 -5.46 12.46
C GLY A 68 29.98 -6.47 12.00
N ARG A 69 30.68 -7.12 12.92
CA ARG A 69 31.66 -8.16 12.59
C ARG A 69 31.02 -9.47 12.14
N ASP A 70 29.94 -9.87 12.81
CA ASP A 70 29.04 -10.95 12.36
C ASP A 70 27.69 -10.33 11.99
N ALA A 71 27.56 -9.92 10.74
CA ALA A 71 26.36 -9.22 10.24
C ALA A 71 25.13 -10.13 10.15
N THR A 72 25.20 -11.41 10.55
CA THR A 72 24.07 -12.35 10.44
C THR A 72 22.91 -11.91 11.32
N SER A 73 23.17 -11.59 12.59
CA SER A 73 22.14 -11.10 13.52
C SER A 73 21.53 -9.77 13.07
N LEU A 74 22.35 -8.89 12.51
CA LEU A 74 21.86 -7.63 11.91
C LEU A 74 21.01 -7.89 10.67
N LEU A 75 21.37 -8.85 9.83
CA LEU A 75 20.58 -9.23 8.65
C LEU A 75 19.21 -9.78 9.06
N GLU A 76 19.13 -10.64 10.07
CA GLU A 76 17.86 -11.13 10.59
C GLU A 76 16.97 -9.99 11.11
N ALA A 77 17.55 -9.10 11.91
CA ALA A 77 16.86 -7.92 12.41
C ALA A 77 16.41 -6.97 11.27
N ALA A 78 17.27 -6.77 10.28
CA ALA A 78 16.97 -5.94 9.10
C ALA A 78 15.80 -6.50 8.27
N ARG A 79 15.74 -7.82 8.06
CA ARG A 79 14.62 -8.49 7.37
C ARG A 79 13.29 -8.27 8.06
N LEU A 80 13.28 -8.16 9.39
CA LEU A 80 12.05 -7.90 10.17
C LEU A 80 11.65 -6.42 10.16
N GLU A 81 12.60 -5.51 10.30
CA GLU A 81 12.30 -4.11 10.61
C GLU A 81 12.41 -3.19 9.41
N PHE A 82 13.39 -3.32 8.53
CA PHE A 82 13.58 -2.41 7.40
C PHE A 82 12.46 -2.41 6.35
N PRO A 83 11.72 -3.50 6.08
CA PRO A 83 10.54 -3.40 5.20
C PRO A 83 9.51 -2.37 5.65
N ARG A 84 9.50 -2.04 6.95
CA ARG A 84 8.59 -1.05 7.56
C ARG A 84 9.26 0.30 7.81
N LEU A 85 10.54 0.33 8.14
CA LEU A 85 11.24 1.49 8.68
C LEU A 85 12.16 2.19 7.68
N ALA A 86 12.72 1.48 6.70
CA ALA A 86 13.72 2.07 5.78
C ALA A 86 13.17 3.23 4.90
N GLY A 87 11.84 3.37 4.81
CA GLY A 87 11.18 4.51 4.15
C GLY A 87 11.07 5.77 5.02
N ALA A 88 11.33 5.68 6.33
CA ALA A 88 11.32 6.84 7.22
C ALA A 88 12.61 7.65 7.02
N ALA A 89 12.48 8.98 6.93
CA ALA A 89 13.60 9.87 6.62
C ALA A 89 14.71 9.78 7.68
N GLU A 90 14.32 9.73 8.94
CA GLU A 90 15.25 9.65 10.08
C GLU A 90 16.06 8.34 10.05
N VAL A 91 15.40 7.21 9.78
CA VAL A 91 16.07 5.91 9.67
C VAL A 91 16.99 5.88 8.46
N LYS A 92 16.52 6.37 7.30
CA LYS A 92 17.37 6.46 6.12
C LYS A 92 18.60 7.35 6.37
N GLN A 93 18.44 8.51 7.00
CA GLN A 93 19.53 9.42 7.32
C GLN A 93 20.55 8.79 8.28
N ALA A 94 20.10 8.02 9.26
CA ALA A 94 20.98 7.35 10.21
C ALA A 94 21.76 6.19 9.59
N TRP A 95 21.13 5.36 8.76
CA TRP A 95 21.65 4.07 8.32
C TRP A 95 22.36 4.09 6.96
N LEU A 96 21.90 4.89 6.01
CA LEU A 96 22.34 4.78 4.60
C LEU A 96 23.85 4.99 4.41
N GLU A 97 24.41 6.06 4.94
CA GLU A 97 25.84 6.37 4.77
C GLU A 97 26.75 5.37 5.49
N PRO A 98 26.50 4.99 6.76
CA PRO A 98 27.28 3.93 7.43
C PRO A 98 27.23 2.58 6.69
N LEU A 99 26.06 2.20 6.11
CA LEU A 99 25.95 0.97 5.32
C LEU A 99 26.67 1.06 3.97
N LEU A 100 26.63 2.22 3.31
CA LEU A 100 27.40 2.48 2.09
C LEU A 100 28.91 2.40 2.32
N ALA A 101 29.40 2.60 3.54
CA ALA A 101 30.81 2.46 3.88
C ALA A 101 31.24 0.99 4.08
N GLN A 102 30.29 0.06 4.23
CA GLN A 102 30.59 -1.36 4.41
C GLN A 102 31.10 -2.02 3.12
N PRO A 103 31.93 -3.08 3.22
CA PRO A 103 32.40 -3.83 2.06
C PRO A 103 31.22 -4.50 1.32
N PRO A 104 31.28 -4.66 -0.02
CA PRO A 104 30.18 -5.16 -0.82
C PRO A 104 30.04 -6.70 -0.74
N SER A 105 29.73 -7.24 0.44
CA SER A 105 29.34 -8.65 0.59
C SER A 105 27.84 -8.83 0.39
N LEU A 106 27.38 -10.06 0.12
CA LEU A 106 25.95 -10.36 -0.08
C LEU A 106 25.08 -9.91 1.10
N ILE A 107 25.55 -10.11 2.33
CA ILE A 107 24.86 -9.71 3.55
C ILE A 107 24.66 -8.18 3.58
N TRP A 108 25.73 -7.42 3.35
CA TRP A 108 25.66 -5.96 3.36
C TRP A 108 24.84 -5.40 2.21
N LEU A 109 24.88 -6.04 1.04
CA LEU A 109 24.05 -5.67 -0.10
C LEU A 109 22.56 -5.95 0.17
N GLU A 110 22.24 -7.07 0.84
CA GLU A 110 20.85 -7.35 1.22
C GLU A 110 20.34 -6.32 2.24
N ILE A 111 21.11 -6.01 3.28
CA ILE A 111 20.74 -4.99 4.27
C ILE A 111 20.58 -3.61 3.61
N LEU A 112 21.54 -3.23 2.77
CA LEU A 112 21.53 -1.95 2.05
C LEU A 112 20.35 -1.85 1.10
N GLY A 113 19.95 -2.94 0.46
CA GLY A 113 18.90 -3.02 -0.54
C GLY A 113 17.51 -2.57 -0.05
N TYR A 114 17.26 -2.56 1.25
CA TYR A 114 16.02 -2.01 1.82
C TYR A 114 15.92 -0.48 1.68
N PHE A 115 17.05 0.22 1.52
CA PHE A 115 17.08 1.68 1.40
C PHE A 115 17.02 2.09 -0.08
N ARG A 116 16.00 2.85 -0.44
CA ARG A 116 15.84 3.35 -1.80
C ARG A 116 16.78 4.53 -2.05
N ASP A 117 17.84 4.29 -2.85
CA ASP A 117 18.84 5.30 -3.25
C ASP A 117 19.52 4.88 -4.57
N PRO A 118 19.78 5.79 -5.52
CA PRO A 118 20.43 5.44 -6.79
C PRO A 118 21.79 4.77 -6.63
N ARG A 119 22.55 5.09 -5.57
CA ARG A 119 23.85 4.46 -5.27
C ARG A 119 23.67 3.00 -4.83
N VAL A 120 22.56 2.70 -4.14
CA VAL A 120 22.21 1.33 -3.75
C VAL A 120 21.83 0.52 -4.99
N ALA A 121 20.99 1.07 -5.87
CA ALA A 121 20.65 0.45 -7.14
C ALA A 121 21.89 0.11 -7.97
N ALA A 122 22.82 1.06 -8.08
CA ALA A 122 24.08 0.84 -8.79
C ALA A 122 24.93 -0.29 -8.19
N ARG A 123 25.03 -0.37 -6.85
CA ARG A 123 25.74 -1.46 -6.16
C ARG A 123 25.10 -2.82 -6.37
N LEU A 124 23.76 -2.89 -6.28
CA LEU A 124 23.02 -4.13 -6.53
C LEU A 124 23.22 -4.61 -7.97
N ARG A 125 23.14 -3.71 -8.97
CA ARG A 125 23.39 -4.03 -10.38
C ARG A 125 24.80 -4.58 -10.58
N LEU A 126 25.81 -3.89 -10.06
CA LEU A 126 27.19 -4.31 -10.17
C LEU A 126 27.45 -5.70 -9.53
N ALA A 127 26.82 -5.96 -8.39
CA ALA A 127 26.94 -7.25 -7.74
C ALA A 127 26.29 -8.36 -8.58
N LEU A 128 25.08 -8.12 -9.12
CA LEU A 128 24.37 -9.10 -9.96
C LEU A 128 25.09 -9.37 -11.29
N ASP A 129 25.74 -8.36 -11.88
CA ASP A 129 26.52 -8.50 -13.11
C ASP A 129 27.76 -9.41 -12.93
N GLY A 130 28.31 -9.43 -11.73
CA GLY A 130 29.48 -10.29 -11.38
C GLY A 130 29.12 -11.71 -10.95
N MET A 131 27.83 -12.09 -10.98
CA MET A 131 27.38 -13.41 -10.51
C MET A 131 27.21 -14.42 -11.63
N ASP A 132 27.54 -15.68 -11.32
CA ASP A 132 27.20 -16.81 -12.19
C ASP A 132 25.91 -17.47 -11.68
N PRO A 133 24.78 -17.31 -12.42
CA PRO A 133 23.53 -17.94 -12.05
C PRO A 133 23.55 -19.48 -12.02
N ALA A 134 24.54 -20.12 -12.60
CA ALA A 134 24.71 -21.57 -12.59
C ALA A 134 25.43 -22.06 -11.33
N ASP A 135 26.06 -21.19 -10.57
CA ASP A 135 26.76 -21.53 -9.32
C ASP A 135 25.77 -21.71 -8.15
N PRO A 136 25.58 -22.92 -7.60
CA PRO A 136 24.73 -23.16 -6.45
C PRO A 136 25.15 -22.38 -5.19
N GLY A 137 26.45 -22.05 -5.05
CA GLY A 137 26.98 -21.26 -3.95
C GLY A 137 26.48 -19.82 -3.92
N GLN A 138 25.86 -19.35 -5.00
CA GLN A 138 25.32 -17.99 -5.15
C GLN A 138 23.79 -17.93 -4.97
N ALA A 139 23.16 -18.97 -4.43
CA ALA A 139 21.71 -19.02 -4.23
C ALA A 139 21.18 -17.85 -3.38
N ASP A 140 21.95 -17.35 -2.44
CA ASP A 140 21.56 -16.18 -1.61
C ASP A 140 21.47 -14.87 -2.42
N ALA A 141 22.12 -14.79 -3.57
CA ALA A 141 22.04 -13.64 -4.46
C ALA A 141 20.63 -13.45 -5.04
N LEU A 142 19.79 -14.49 -5.09
CA LEU A 142 18.39 -14.39 -5.52
C LEU A 142 17.61 -13.35 -4.73
N ARG A 143 17.98 -13.12 -3.47
CA ARG A 143 17.34 -12.11 -2.61
C ARG A 143 17.60 -10.68 -3.04
N LEU A 144 18.66 -10.42 -3.80
CA LEU A 144 18.99 -9.10 -4.30
C LEU A 144 18.04 -8.65 -5.43
N LEU A 145 17.44 -9.58 -6.17
CA LEU A 145 16.57 -9.27 -7.30
C LEU A 145 15.26 -8.55 -6.88
N PRO A 146 14.51 -9.00 -5.85
CA PRO A 146 13.38 -8.22 -5.32
C PRO A 146 13.81 -6.87 -4.73
N LEU A 147 14.98 -6.78 -4.10
CA LEU A 147 15.50 -5.52 -3.55
C LEU A 147 15.92 -4.54 -4.65
N LEU A 148 16.45 -5.03 -5.78
CA LEU A 148 16.66 -4.22 -6.97
C LEU A 148 15.34 -3.67 -7.50
N GLY A 149 14.30 -4.49 -7.59
CA GLY A 149 12.94 -4.04 -7.95
C GLY A 149 12.40 -2.96 -7.01
N GLN A 150 12.76 -2.99 -5.74
CA GLN A 150 12.37 -1.97 -4.75
C GLN A 150 13.02 -0.61 -5.00
N GLN A 151 14.18 -0.55 -5.66
CA GLN A 151 14.87 0.70 -6.00
C GLN A 151 14.07 1.53 -7.00
N ARG A 152 13.35 0.88 -7.92
CA ARG A 152 12.46 1.51 -8.91
C ARG A 152 13.16 2.42 -9.90
N GLU A 153 14.43 2.18 -10.16
CA GLU A 153 15.14 2.87 -11.24
C GLU A 153 14.70 2.28 -12.59
N PRO A 154 14.45 3.10 -13.64
CA PRO A 154 13.91 2.62 -14.92
C PRO A 154 14.76 1.51 -15.58
N GLU A 155 16.07 1.56 -15.39
CA GLU A 155 17.04 0.59 -15.90
C GLU A 155 16.88 -0.79 -15.27
N ASP A 156 16.45 -0.85 -14.00
CA ASP A 156 16.27 -2.09 -13.26
C ASP A 156 15.14 -2.94 -13.85
N ALA A 157 14.11 -2.32 -14.41
CA ALA A 157 13.02 -3.02 -15.08
C ALA A 157 13.51 -3.81 -16.30
N ALA A 158 14.39 -3.20 -17.11
CA ALA A 158 14.97 -3.86 -18.29
C ALA A 158 15.86 -5.04 -17.91
N LEU A 159 16.72 -4.85 -16.90
CA LEU A 159 17.60 -5.90 -16.38
C LEU A 159 16.79 -7.08 -15.81
N LEU A 160 15.82 -6.82 -14.95
CA LEU A 160 14.98 -7.86 -14.36
C LEU A 160 14.17 -8.60 -15.42
N LEU A 161 13.67 -7.89 -16.44
CA LEU A 161 12.96 -8.52 -17.56
C LEU A 161 13.89 -9.41 -18.38
N GLN A 162 15.09 -8.95 -18.67
CA GLN A 162 16.11 -9.72 -19.38
C GLN A 162 16.48 -11.00 -18.60
N LEU A 163 16.69 -10.91 -17.29
CA LEU A 163 16.97 -12.07 -16.44
C LEU A 163 15.80 -13.07 -16.40
N ALA A 164 14.56 -12.59 -16.38
CA ALA A 164 13.38 -13.45 -16.43
C ALA A 164 13.23 -14.19 -17.77
N GLN A 165 13.69 -13.58 -18.88
CA GLN A 165 13.61 -14.16 -20.24
C GLN A 165 14.82 -15.00 -20.60
N ALA A 166 15.95 -14.82 -19.94
CA ALA A 166 17.20 -15.53 -20.24
C ALA A 166 17.07 -17.04 -19.92
N PRO A 167 17.86 -17.91 -20.56
CA PRO A 167 17.92 -19.36 -20.27
C PRO A 167 18.67 -19.64 -18.96
N LEU A 168 18.21 -19.05 -17.86
CA LEU A 168 18.76 -19.17 -16.53
C LEU A 168 18.01 -20.23 -15.70
N PRO A 169 18.59 -20.69 -14.56
CA PRO A 169 17.88 -21.54 -13.62
C PRO A 169 16.54 -20.92 -13.20
N GLN A 170 15.52 -21.75 -13.04
CA GLN A 170 14.13 -21.34 -12.75
C GLN A 170 14.04 -20.39 -11.52
N ALA A 171 14.86 -20.64 -10.48
CA ALA A 171 14.88 -19.81 -9.29
C ALA A 171 15.27 -18.35 -9.60
N TRP A 172 16.28 -18.14 -10.45
CA TRP A 172 16.71 -16.81 -10.89
C TRP A 172 15.61 -16.08 -11.68
N ARG A 173 15.00 -16.78 -12.63
CA ARG A 173 13.92 -16.24 -13.46
C ARG A 173 12.70 -15.84 -12.62
N ARG A 174 12.33 -16.66 -11.63
CA ARG A 174 11.25 -16.34 -10.69
C ARG A 174 11.59 -15.17 -9.78
N ALA A 175 12.78 -15.12 -9.21
CA ALA A 175 13.21 -14.01 -8.38
C ALA A 175 13.25 -12.68 -9.17
N ALA A 176 13.64 -12.74 -10.45
CA ALA A 176 13.57 -11.57 -11.34
C ALA A 176 12.11 -11.09 -11.56
N LEU A 177 11.15 -12.01 -11.76
CA LEU A 177 9.72 -11.66 -11.83
C LEU A 177 9.18 -11.11 -10.49
N GLU A 178 9.67 -11.59 -9.35
CA GLU A 178 9.34 -11.02 -8.05
C GLU A 178 9.87 -9.58 -7.94
N GLY A 179 11.08 -9.32 -8.40
CA GLY A 179 11.63 -7.97 -8.50
C GLY A 179 10.77 -7.06 -9.38
N LEU A 180 10.35 -7.56 -10.56
CA LEU A 180 9.40 -6.85 -11.41
C LEU A 180 8.07 -6.55 -10.68
N ALA A 181 7.56 -7.51 -9.91
CA ALA A 181 6.32 -7.35 -9.15
C ALA A 181 6.39 -6.25 -8.08
N VAL A 182 7.54 -6.09 -7.42
CA VAL A 182 7.78 -5.08 -6.38
C VAL A 182 7.81 -3.67 -6.97
N GLY A 183 8.47 -3.47 -8.11
CA GLY A 183 8.61 -2.17 -8.77
C GLY A 183 7.50 -1.82 -9.77
N LEU A 184 6.51 -2.69 -9.96
CA LEU A 184 5.56 -2.69 -11.09
C LEU A 184 4.92 -1.33 -11.39
N SER A 185 4.62 -0.52 -10.38
CA SER A 185 3.95 0.78 -10.54
C SER A 185 4.87 1.94 -10.96
N ALA A 186 6.17 1.70 -11.03
CA ALA A 186 7.17 2.76 -11.27
C ALA A 186 7.78 2.72 -12.66
N TRP A 187 7.56 1.65 -13.45
CA TRP A 187 8.29 1.38 -14.68
C TRP A 187 7.51 1.66 -15.95
N PRO A 188 8.20 1.79 -17.11
CA PRO A 188 7.57 1.98 -18.40
C PRO A 188 6.64 0.80 -18.74
N VAL A 189 5.35 1.10 -18.91
CA VAL A 189 4.29 0.07 -19.02
C VAL A 189 4.43 -0.75 -20.29
N GLU A 190 4.66 -0.12 -21.44
CA GLU A 190 4.62 -0.77 -22.74
C GLU A 190 5.74 -1.81 -22.92
N ALA A 191 6.98 -1.46 -22.55
CA ALA A 191 8.12 -2.37 -22.66
C ALA A 191 7.93 -3.59 -21.74
N LEU A 192 7.44 -3.35 -20.50
CA LEU A 192 7.18 -4.38 -19.53
C LEU A 192 6.03 -5.29 -19.99
N ALA A 193 4.95 -4.73 -20.53
CA ALA A 193 3.81 -5.50 -21.04
C ALA A 193 4.23 -6.45 -22.17
N LYS A 194 5.00 -5.97 -23.13
CA LYS A 194 5.52 -6.81 -24.24
C LYS A 194 6.38 -7.97 -23.73
N GLY A 195 7.28 -7.71 -22.78
CA GLY A 195 8.11 -8.75 -22.18
C GLY A 195 7.31 -9.78 -21.36
N LEU A 196 6.34 -9.34 -20.58
CA LEU A 196 5.43 -10.23 -19.84
C LEU A 196 4.53 -11.05 -20.77
N GLN A 197 4.10 -10.48 -21.91
CA GLN A 197 3.39 -11.23 -22.93
C GLN A 197 4.23 -12.35 -23.56
N GLN A 198 5.53 -12.13 -23.75
CA GLN A 198 6.44 -13.19 -24.20
C GLN A 198 6.58 -14.29 -23.14
N LEU A 199 6.78 -13.91 -21.89
CA LEU A 199 6.88 -14.85 -20.77
C LEU A 199 5.60 -15.64 -20.50
N SER A 200 4.43 -15.13 -20.92
CA SER A 200 3.16 -15.86 -20.77
C SER A 200 3.08 -17.17 -21.57
N THR A 201 3.97 -17.37 -22.55
CA THR A 201 4.11 -18.59 -23.35
C THR A 201 5.36 -19.39 -22.98
N ASP A 202 5.96 -19.12 -21.84
CA ASP A 202 7.15 -19.82 -21.37
C ASP A 202 6.88 -21.31 -21.10
N LEU A 203 7.90 -22.14 -21.26
CA LEU A 203 7.84 -23.57 -20.99
C LEU A 203 7.64 -23.90 -19.50
N ASP A 204 8.02 -23.01 -18.60
CA ASP A 204 7.68 -23.12 -17.17
C ASP A 204 6.28 -22.54 -16.91
N PRO A 205 5.26 -23.38 -16.64
CA PRO A 205 3.89 -22.91 -16.43
C PRO A 205 3.77 -21.98 -15.21
N GLY A 206 4.62 -22.16 -14.19
CA GLY A 206 4.62 -21.31 -13.00
C GLY A 206 5.09 -19.89 -13.31
N LEU A 207 6.14 -19.77 -14.11
CA LEU A 207 6.68 -18.49 -14.57
C LEU A 207 5.70 -17.80 -15.53
N ALA A 208 5.14 -18.54 -16.48
CA ALA A 208 4.14 -18.04 -17.40
C ALA A 208 2.86 -17.55 -16.68
N ALA A 209 2.39 -18.28 -15.66
CA ALA A 209 1.25 -17.88 -14.85
C ALA A 209 1.54 -16.61 -14.05
N GLN A 210 2.76 -16.46 -13.51
CA GLN A 210 3.19 -15.25 -12.81
C GLN A 210 3.25 -14.06 -13.76
N ALA A 211 3.74 -14.24 -14.98
CA ALA A 211 3.76 -13.21 -16.02
C ALA A 211 2.34 -12.73 -16.37
N VAL A 212 1.37 -13.65 -16.52
CA VAL A 212 -0.05 -13.31 -16.72
C VAL A 212 -0.62 -12.51 -15.55
N ASP A 213 -0.26 -12.88 -14.32
CA ASP A 213 -0.70 -12.14 -13.13
C ASP A 213 -0.14 -10.72 -13.10
N LEU A 214 1.12 -10.53 -13.44
CA LEU A 214 1.76 -9.21 -13.49
C LEU A 214 1.17 -8.37 -14.61
N LEU A 215 0.95 -8.97 -15.79
CA LEU A 215 0.32 -8.31 -16.93
C LEU A 215 -1.05 -7.74 -16.57
N GLY A 216 -1.87 -8.50 -15.84
CA GLY A 216 -3.18 -8.06 -15.36
C GLY A 216 -3.13 -6.95 -14.28
N ARG A 217 -1.97 -6.71 -13.67
CA ARG A 217 -1.75 -5.66 -12.66
C ARG A 217 -1.21 -4.35 -13.25
N LEU A 218 -0.76 -4.35 -14.50
CA LEU A 218 -0.30 -3.15 -15.19
C LEU A 218 -1.46 -2.17 -15.41
N PRO A 219 -1.18 -0.87 -15.59
CA PRO A 219 -2.12 0.05 -16.23
C PRO A 219 -2.63 -0.56 -17.55
N ASP A 220 -3.93 -0.45 -17.79
CA ASP A 220 -4.60 -1.09 -18.94
C ASP A 220 -4.42 -2.60 -19.05
N GLY A 221 -4.15 -3.27 -17.92
CA GLY A 221 -3.87 -4.69 -17.83
C GLY A 221 -4.89 -5.59 -18.55
N GLN A 222 -6.17 -5.16 -18.62
CA GLN A 222 -7.20 -5.88 -19.36
C GLN A 222 -6.98 -5.83 -20.87
N GLN A 223 -6.46 -4.74 -21.40
CA GLN A 223 -6.10 -4.63 -22.81
C GLN A 223 -4.94 -5.60 -23.11
N TRP A 224 -3.88 -5.53 -22.29
CA TRP A 224 -2.73 -6.42 -22.45
C TRP A 224 -3.09 -7.91 -22.36
N LEU A 225 -4.01 -8.26 -21.46
CA LEU A 225 -4.52 -9.63 -21.34
C LEU A 225 -5.33 -10.05 -22.58
N ARG A 226 -6.14 -9.15 -23.18
CA ARG A 226 -6.87 -9.46 -24.43
C ARG A 226 -5.94 -9.73 -25.59
N GLU A 227 -4.78 -9.10 -25.65
CA GLU A 227 -3.76 -9.31 -26.68
C GLU A 227 -3.13 -10.72 -26.63
N LEU A 228 -3.33 -11.45 -25.52
CA LEU A 228 -2.97 -12.87 -25.42
C LEU A 228 -3.99 -13.78 -26.11
N GLN A 229 -5.14 -13.26 -26.54
CA GLN A 229 -6.16 -14.06 -27.20
C GLN A 229 -5.61 -14.67 -28.50
N GLY A 230 -5.77 -15.99 -28.64
CA GLY A 230 -5.24 -16.72 -29.78
C GLY A 230 -3.79 -17.21 -29.67
N ARG A 231 -3.08 -16.83 -28.59
CA ARG A 231 -1.76 -17.41 -28.29
C ARG A 231 -1.92 -18.84 -27.73
N ALA A 232 -0.97 -19.71 -28.07
CA ALA A 232 -0.89 -21.06 -27.53
C ALA A 232 -0.37 -20.98 -26.07
N LEU A 233 -1.29 -20.85 -25.08
CA LEU A 233 -0.98 -20.90 -23.67
C LEU A 233 -1.11 -22.35 -23.17
N GLU A 234 -0.23 -22.71 -22.23
CA GLU A 234 -0.37 -23.96 -21.49
C GLU A 234 -1.73 -23.99 -20.76
N PRO A 235 -2.42 -25.15 -20.59
CA PRO A 235 -3.79 -25.21 -20.06
C PRO A 235 -3.99 -24.52 -18.71
N SER A 236 -3.05 -24.66 -17.77
CA SER A 236 -3.13 -24.02 -16.45
C SER A 236 -2.95 -22.49 -16.54
N VAL A 237 -2.07 -22.05 -17.45
CA VAL A 237 -1.85 -20.62 -17.74
C VAL A 237 -3.07 -20.02 -18.44
N ALA A 238 -3.65 -20.75 -19.40
CA ALA A 238 -4.88 -20.35 -20.08
C ALA A 238 -6.06 -20.20 -19.12
N GLU A 239 -6.18 -21.10 -18.14
CA GLU A 239 -7.19 -20.97 -17.09
C GLU A 239 -6.95 -19.73 -16.22
N ARG A 240 -5.70 -19.46 -15.83
CA ARG A 240 -5.33 -18.27 -15.07
C ARG A 240 -5.59 -16.99 -15.86
N TRP A 241 -5.25 -16.97 -17.14
CA TRP A 241 -5.56 -15.88 -18.06
C TRP A 241 -7.06 -15.61 -18.17
N ARG A 242 -7.89 -16.66 -18.35
CA ARG A 242 -9.35 -16.52 -18.38
C ARG A 242 -9.88 -15.92 -17.08
N ARG A 243 -9.38 -16.37 -15.91
CA ARG A 243 -9.76 -15.81 -14.60
C ARG A 243 -9.37 -14.34 -14.47
N ARG A 244 -8.23 -13.93 -15.01
CA ARG A 244 -7.79 -12.54 -15.02
C ARG A 244 -8.60 -11.65 -15.96
N LEU A 245 -9.08 -12.18 -17.07
CA LEU A 245 -10.02 -11.48 -17.95
C LEU A 245 -11.42 -11.34 -17.34
N GLN A 246 -11.80 -12.26 -16.47
CA GLN A 246 -13.07 -12.22 -15.78
C GLN A 246 -12.99 -11.26 -14.59
N ARG A 247 -13.57 -10.08 -14.76
CA ARG A 247 -13.58 -9.07 -13.72
C ARG A 247 -14.46 -9.48 -12.57
N THR A 248 -13.94 -9.33 -11.33
CA THR A 248 -14.75 -9.53 -10.14
C THR A 248 -15.84 -8.48 -10.05
N PRO A 249 -17.07 -8.83 -9.67
CA PRO A 249 -18.07 -7.85 -9.31
C PRO A 249 -17.58 -6.97 -8.16
N LEU A 250 -17.92 -5.68 -8.21
CA LEU A 250 -17.58 -4.75 -7.14
C LEU A 250 -18.80 -4.48 -6.26
N VAL A 251 -18.55 -4.31 -4.97
CA VAL A 251 -19.49 -3.71 -4.02
C VAL A 251 -18.82 -2.45 -3.47
N LEU A 252 -19.28 -1.29 -3.92
CA LEU A 252 -18.83 0.01 -3.43
C LEU A 252 -19.51 0.29 -2.10
N VAL A 253 -18.75 0.26 -1.00
CA VAL A 253 -19.29 0.57 0.33
C VAL A 253 -19.15 2.06 0.58
N VAL A 254 -20.28 2.75 0.78
CA VAL A 254 -20.38 4.20 0.91
C VAL A 254 -21.04 4.59 2.23
N HIS A 255 -20.79 5.82 2.69
CA HIS A 255 -21.41 6.30 3.92
C HIS A 255 -22.95 6.32 3.83
N GLY A 256 -23.49 6.71 2.69
CA GLY A 256 -24.93 6.91 2.51
C GLY A 256 -25.47 8.13 3.27
N ARG A 257 -26.76 8.42 3.08
CA ARG A 257 -27.54 9.37 3.88
C ARG A 257 -28.34 8.66 4.95
N GLN A 258 -29.02 9.40 5.80
CA GLN A 258 -29.92 8.83 6.81
C GLN A 258 -30.94 7.87 6.17
N GLY A 259 -31.13 6.70 6.80
CA GLY A 259 -31.97 5.64 6.22
C GLY A 259 -31.31 4.80 5.12
N GLY A 260 -29.98 4.92 4.93
CA GLY A 260 -29.24 4.14 3.93
C GLY A 260 -29.42 4.62 2.49
N VAL A 261 -29.97 5.82 2.28
CA VAL A 261 -30.15 6.38 0.96
C VAL A 261 -28.80 6.68 0.31
N ILE A 262 -28.60 6.19 -0.91
CA ILE A 262 -27.38 6.38 -1.68
C ILE A 262 -27.52 7.65 -2.53
N PRO A 263 -26.60 8.64 -2.41
CA PRO A 263 -26.58 9.81 -3.28
C PRO A 263 -26.51 9.44 -4.76
N GLU A 264 -27.25 10.16 -5.59
CA GLU A 264 -27.35 9.87 -7.02
C GLU A 264 -25.99 9.87 -7.74
N VAL A 265 -25.09 10.78 -7.38
CA VAL A 265 -23.73 10.85 -7.94
C VAL A 265 -22.94 9.55 -7.73
N LEU A 266 -23.16 8.83 -6.64
CA LEU A 266 -22.53 7.52 -6.37
C LEU A 266 -23.20 6.40 -7.18
N GLN A 267 -24.50 6.48 -7.41
CA GLN A 267 -25.21 5.55 -8.31
C GLN A 267 -24.75 5.72 -9.75
N GLN A 268 -24.60 6.98 -10.21
CA GLN A 268 -24.08 7.31 -11.53
C GLN A 268 -22.62 6.84 -11.71
N LEU A 269 -21.77 7.01 -10.69
CA LEU A 269 -20.40 6.49 -10.69
C LEU A 269 -20.40 4.96 -10.86
N ALA A 270 -21.24 4.26 -10.11
CA ALA A 270 -21.35 2.80 -10.17
C ALA A 270 -21.85 2.33 -11.55
N ALA A 271 -22.89 2.97 -12.10
CA ALA A 271 -23.42 2.63 -13.42
C ALA A 271 -22.40 2.86 -14.54
N GLU A 272 -21.64 3.95 -14.48
CA GLU A 272 -20.57 4.21 -15.44
C GLU A 272 -19.44 3.19 -15.31
N LEU A 273 -19.05 2.87 -14.07
CA LEU A 273 -18.03 1.87 -13.78
C LEU A 273 -18.45 0.47 -14.26
N GLU A 274 -19.71 0.08 -14.06
CA GLU A 274 -20.25 -1.19 -14.56
C GLU A 274 -20.13 -1.28 -16.09
N ARG A 275 -20.46 -0.20 -16.80
CA ARG A 275 -20.31 -0.14 -18.28
C ARG A 275 -18.85 -0.28 -18.71
N ARG A 276 -17.91 0.42 -18.05
CA ARG A 276 -16.47 0.38 -18.37
C ARG A 276 -15.88 -0.98 -18.07
N ARG A 277 -16.24 -1.58 -16.93
CA ARG A 277 -15.72 -2.88 -16.50
C ARG A 277 -16.35 -4.05 -17.23
N SER A 278 -17.53 -3.88 -17.79
CA SER A 278 -18.37 -5.01 -18.27
C SER A 278 -18.60 -6.08 -17.18
N ALA A 279 -18.62 -5.65 -15.92
CA ALA A 279 -18.82 -6.50 -14.74
C ALA A 279 -19.73 -5.78 -13.74
N PRO A 280 -20.63 -6.47 -13.05
CA PRO A 280 -21.60 -5.86 -12.14
C PRO A 280 -20.96 -5.04 -11.05
N VAL A 281 -21.57 -3.89 -10.74
CA VAL A 281 -21.18 -2.99 -9.67
C VAL A 281 -22.38 -2.66 -8.81
N LEU A 282 -22.34 -3.03 -7.54
CA LEU A 282 -23.37 -2.68 -6.56
C LEU A 282 -22.86 -1.58 -5.64
N VAL A 283 -23.78 -0.78 -5.13
CA VAL A 283 -23.49 0.22 -4.09
C VAL A 283 -24.22 -0.18 -2.81
N GLN A 284 -23.49 -0.21 -1.69
CA GLN A 284 -24.04 -0.48 -0.38
C GLN A 284 -23.73 0.65 0.57
N ALA A 285 -24.77 1.24 1.16
CA ALA A 285 -24.60 2.17 2.27
C ALA A 285 -24.23 1.41 3.57
N LEU A 286 -23.41 2.03 4.43
CA LEU A 286 -22.98 1.44 5.71
C LEU A 286 -24.13 0.99 6.59
N THR A 287 -25.22 1.76 6.62
CA THR A 287 -26.38 1.51 7.49
C THR A 287 -27.51 0.70 6.81
N ALA A 288 -27.32 0.33 5.54
CA ALA A 288 -28.29 -0.45 4.78
C ALA A 288 -27.95 -1.95 4.82
N THR A 289 -28.97 -2.78 4.67
CA THR A 289 -28.78 -4.20 4.39
C THR A 289 -28.06 -4.36 3.03
N PRO A 290 -27.24 -5.39 2.86
CA PRO A 290 -26.60 -5.65 1.57
C PRO A 290 -27.66 -5.73 0.45
N PRO A 291 -27.44 -5.05 -0.70
CA PRO A 291 -28.34 -5.16 -1.83
C PRO A 291 -28.41 -6.60 -2.32
N GLU A 292 -29.58 -6.99 -2.82
CA GLU A 292 -29.72 -8.30 -3.46
C GLU A 292 -28.99 -8.26 -4.79
N GLY A 293 -27.95 -9.06 -4.93
CA GLY A 293 -27.30 -9.25 -6.23
C GLY A 293 -28.24 -10.01 -7.17
N ASP A 294 -28.40 -9.51 -8.39
CA ASP A 294 -29.14 -10.22 -9.44
C ASP A 294 -28.40 -11.47 -9.95
N GLY A 295 -29.04 -12.22 -10.84
CA GLY A 295 -28.43 -13.41 -11.43
C GLY A 295 -27.12 -13.13 -12.17
N ARG A 296 -26.97 -11.92 -12.76
CA ARG A 296 -25.72 -11.50 -13.45
C ARG A 296 -24.59 -11.27 -12.47
N PHE A 297 -24.87 -10.65 -11.32
CA PHE A 297 -23.90 -10.42 -10.25
C PHE A 297 -23.35 -11.74 -9.71
N TRP A 298 -24.23 -12.67 -9.36
CA TRP A 298 -23.83 -13.97 -8.83
C TRP A 298 -23.12 -14.86 -9.87
N LEU A 299 -23.53 -14.79 -11.12
CA LEU A 299 -22.83 -15.50 -12.21
C LEU A 299 -21.41 -14.95 -12.38
N ALA A 300 -21.24 -13.64 -12.41
CA ALA A 300 -19.94 -13.00 -12.49
C ALA A 300 -19.05 -13.33 -11.27
N ALA A 301 -19.62 -13.29 -10.06
CA ALA A 301 -18.92 -13.65 -8.82
C ALA A 301 -18.40 -15.10 -8.86
N ARG A 302 -19.23 -16.04 -9.30
CA ARG A 302 -18.83 -17.45 -9.44
C ARG A 302 -17.75 -17.64 -10.51
N ARG A 303 -17.87 -16.99 -11.67
CA ARG A 303 -16.86 -17.05 -12.73
C ARG A 303 -15.53 -16.49 -12.31
N ALA A 304 -15.54 -15.37 -11.60
CA ALA A 304 -14.33 -14.72 -11.11
C ALA A 304 -13.77 -15.38 -9.81
N GLY A 305 -14.56 -16.22 -9.14
CA GLY A 305 -14.23 -16.83 -7.85
C GLY A 305 -14.15 -15.82 -6.70
N ALA A 306 -14.61 -14.58 -6.90
CA ALA A 306 -14.52 -13.55 -5.86
C ALA A 306 -15.52 -12.41 -6.08
N ILE A 307 -15.77 -11.67 -4.99
CA ILE A 307 -16.40 -10.34 -4.95
C ILE A 307 -15.40 -9.37 -4.31
N SER A 308 -15.26 -8.17 -4.84
CA SER A 308 -14.38 -7.13 -4.26
C SER A 308 -15.20 -6.06 -3.56
N LEU A 309 -15.02 -5.94 -2.23
CA LEU A 309 -15.59 -4.84 -1.43
C LEU A 309 -14.62 -3.65 -1.46
N VAL A 310 -15.11 -2.52 -1.92
CA VAL A 310 -14.34 -1.29 -2.07
C VAL A 310 -14.92 -0.21 -1.16
N PRO A 311 -14.35 0.03 0.03
CA PRO A 311 -14.84 1.08 0.91
C PRO A 311 -14.44 2.46 0.38
N LEU A 312 -15.39 3.21 -0.18
CA LEU A 312 -15.21 4.59 -0.62
C LEU A 312 -15.34 5.57 0.56
N LEU A 313 -14.63 5.26 1.65
CA LEU A 313 -14.56 6.05 2.87
C LEU A 313 -13.26 6.84 2.89
N LEU A 314 -13.30 8.07 3.37
CA LEU A 314 -12.15 8.99 3.32
C LEU A 314 -11.32 8.97 4.61
N LEU A 315 -11.92 8.55 5.73
CA LEU A 315 -11.35 8.68 7.06
C LEU A 315 -11.45 7.36 7.84
N PRO A 316 -10.47 7.02 8.71
CA PRO A 316 -10.41 5.78 9.48
C PRO A 316 -11.25 5.84 10.77
N GLY A 317 -12.52 6.24 10.68
CA GLY A 317 -13.46 6.23 11.79
C GLY A 317 -13.96 4.81 12.16
N ASP A 318 -14.96 4.75 13.05
CA ASP A 318 -15.57 3.49 13.48
C ASP A 318 -16.16 2.70 12.31
N HIS A 319 -16.64 3.40 11.29
CA HIS A 319 -17.15 2.77 10.06
C HIS A 319 -16.11 1.88 9.37
N VAL A 320 -14.85 2.32 9.28
CA VAL A 320 -13.78 1.51 8.67
C VAL A 320 -13.40 0.33 9.56
N ARG A 321 -13.45 0.51 10.90
CA ARG A 321 -12.98 -0.49 11.86
C ARG A 321 -14.03 -1.54 12.19
N SER A 322 -15.30 -1.18 12.18
CA SER A 322 -16.41 -2.02 12.65
C SER A 322 -17.38 -2.37 11.52
N ASP A 323 -17.92 -1.37 10.80
CA ASP A 323 -19.00 -1.60 9.83
C ASP A 323 -18.51 -2.28 8.57
N VAL A 324 -17.35 -1.87 8.02
CA VAL A 324 -16.80 -2.52 6.81
C VAL A 324 -16.46 -4.00 7.07
N PRO A 325 -15.84 -4.42 8.19
CA PRO A 325 -15.69 -5.83 8.53
C PRO A 325 -17.02 -6.57 8.70
N ALA A 326 -18.02 -5.95 9.33
CA ALA A 326 -19.35 -6.54 9.48
C ALA A 326 -20.02 -6.77 8.11
N ILE A 327 -19.98 -5.77 7.22
CA ILE A 327 -20.46 -5.88 5.84
C ILE A 327 -19.73 -7.03 5.10
N ALA A 328 -18.42 -7.13 5.24
CA ALA A 328 -17.69 -8.24 4.65
C ALA A 328 -18.13 -9.60 5.19
N GLY A 329 -18.48 -9.69 6.48
CA GLY A 329 -19.08 -10.88 7.10
C GLY A 329 -20.43 -11.22 6.47
N GLN A 330 -21.31 -10.25 6.31
CA GLN A 330 -22.62 -10.41 5.67
C GLN A 330 -22.50 -10.91 4.20
N TRP A 331 -21.55 -10.35 3.44
CA TRP A 331 -21.30 -10.83 2.08
C TRP A 331 -20.74 -12.25 2.04
N ARG A 332 -19.84 -12.64 2.96
CA ARG A 332 -19.36 -14.04 3.06
C ARG A 332 -20.53 -15.00 3.37
N GLN A 333 -21.41 -14.63 4.28
CA GLN A 333 -22.59 -15.45 4.57
C GLN A 333 -23.49 -15.59 3.33
N ARG A 334 -23.70 -14.52 2.56
CA ARG A 334 -24.48 -14.57 1.32
C ARG A 334 -23.81 -15.41 0.23
N THR A 335 -22.48 -15.31 0.08
CA THR A 335 -21.75 -16.16 -0.90
C THR A 335 -21.90 -17.63 -0.56
N SER A 336 -21.87 -18.00 0.71
CA SER A 336 -22.10 -19.37 1.16
C SER A 336 -23.53 -19.85 0.88
N LEU A 337 -24.54 -19.01 1.09
CA LEU A 337 -25.95 -19.33 0.82
C LEU A 337 -26.29 -19.41 -0.68
N ALA A 338 -25.58 -18.65 -1.50
CA ALA A 338 -25.78 -18.61 -2.96
C ALA A 338 -25.11 -19.78 -3.72
N GLN A 339 -24.47 -20.71 -2.99
CA GLN A 339 -23.85 -21.90 -3.61
C GLN A 339 -24.88 -23.00 -3.82
N PRO A 340 -25.19 -23.39 -5.06
CA PRO A 340 -26.19 -24.43 -5.35
C PRO A 340 -25.71 -25.85 -5.08
N SER A 341 -24.43 -26.10 -4.85
CA SER A 341 -23.88 -27.42 -4.58
C SER A 341 -22.50 -27.35 -3.91
N MET A 342 -22.17 -28.36 -3.11
CA MET A 342 -20.86 -28.49 -2.43
C MET A 342 -19.68 -28.70 -3.38
N SER A 343 -19.90 -28.94 -4.67
CA SER A 343 -18.86 -29.13 -5.68
C SER A 343 -18.39 -27.84 -6.35
N MET A 344 -19.01 -26.68 -6.07
CA MET A 344 -18.59 -25.41 -6.67
C MET A 344 -17.55 -24.70 -5.78
N PRO A 345 -16.53 -24.06 -6.40
CA PRO A 345 -15.53 -23.32 -5.64
C PRO A 345 -16.18 -22.16 -4.86
N GLU A 346 -15.75 -21.98 -3.63
CA GLU A 346 -16.21 -20.91 -2.76
C GLU A 346 -15.88 -19.54 -3.38
N VAL A 347 -16.88 -18.64 -3.38
CA VAL A 347 -16.71 -17.26 -3.82
C VAL A 347 -16.08 -16.45 -2.69
N MET A 348 -14.84 -16.03 -2.88
CA MET A 348 -14.12 -15.22 -1.90
C MET A 348 -14.64 -13.78 -1.84
N VAL A 349 -14.71 -13.23 -0.64
CA VAL A 349 -15.00 -11.80 -0.41
C VAL A 349 -13.68 -11.08 -0.09
N ARG A 350 -13.16 -10.33 -1.06
CA ARG A 350 -11.94 -9.55 -0.95
C ARG A 350 -12.27 -8.15 -0.45
N ARG A 351 -11.71 -7.75 0.67
CA ARG A 351 -11.86 -6.39 1.19
C ARG A 351 -10.63 -5.56 0.81
N LEU A 352 -10.82 -4.49 0.05
CA LEU A 352 -9.78 -3.52 -0.25
C LEU A 352 -9.59 -2.53 0.91
N PRO A 353 -8.42 -1.88 1.00
CA PRO A 353 -8.24 -0.71 1.86
C PRO A 353 -9.26 0.38 1.54
N PHE A 354 -9.68 1.17 2.55
CA PHE A 354 -10.58 2.30 2.32
C PHE A 354 -9.89 3.37 1.46
N LEU A 355 -10.69 4.12 0.69
CA LEU A 355 -10.19 5.09 -0.30
C LEU A 355 -9.18 6.08 0.27
N GLY A 356 -9.45 6.62 1.47
CA GLY A 356 -8.54 7.55 2.14
C GLY A 356 -7.14 6.99 2.41
N ALA A 357 -6.99 5.66 2.49
CA ALA A 357 -5.69 5.01 2.66
C ALA A 357 -4.90 4.81 1.35
N TRP A 358 -5.46 5.17 0.21
CA TRP A 358 -4.75 4.99 -1.06
C TRP A 358 -3.73 6.11 -1.29
N PRO A 359 -2.42 5.83 -1.44
CA PRO A 359 -1.41 6.88 -1.62
C PRO A 359 -1.61 7.73 -2.88
N ARG A 360 -2.15 7.13 -3.96
CA ARG A 360 -2.48 7.85 -5.20
C ARG A 360 -3.65 8.83 -5.00
N TRP A 361 -4.63 8.46 -4.18
CA TRP A 361 -5.73 9.32 -3.80
C TRP A 361 -5.25 10.54 -3.02
N GLN A 362 -4.41 10.33 -2.02
CA GLN A 362 -3.86 11.42 -1.21
C GLN A 362 -3.04 12.40 -2.07
N ARG A 363 -2.24 11.89 -3.01
CA ARG A 363 -1.49 12.73 -3.97
C ARG A 363 -2.40 13.50 -4.91
N LEU A 364 -3.47 12.88 -5.42
CA LEU A 364 -4.46 13.57 -6.22
C LEU A 364 -5.06 14.77 -5.47
N LEU A 365 -5.49 14.55 -4.22
CA LEU A 365 -6.06 15.62 -3.39
C LEU A 365 -5.05 16.74 -3.11
N ALA A 366 -3.80 16.39 -2.82
CA ALA A 366 -2.74 17.38 -2.60
C ALA A 366 -2.55 18.28 -3.82
N ASN A 367 -2.43 17.70 -5.00
CA ASN A 367 -2.25 18.42 -6.24
C ASN A 367 -3.49 19.29 -6.57
N LEU A 368 -4.67 18.71 -6.45
CA LEU A 368 -5.93 19.41 -6.75
C LEU A 368 -6.15 20.60 -5.82
N TRP A 369 -5.86 20.46 -4.54
CA TRP A 369 -6.04 21.53 -3.58
C TRP A 369 -4.95 22.61 -3.74
N ALA A 370 -3.71 22.23 -4.07
CA ALA A 370 -2.66 23.20 -4.39
C ALA A 370 -3.03 24.05 -5.63
N GLU A 371 -3.56 23.41 -6.68
CA GLU A 371 -4.02 24.10 -7.88
C GLU A 371 -5.21 25.05 -7.58
N ARG A 372 -6.18 24.60 -6.78
CA ARG A 372 -7.37 25.38 -6.43
C ARG A 372 -7.09 26.51 -5.47
N ALA A 373 -6.21 26.29 -4.52
CA ALA A 373 -5.84 27.30 -3.52
C ALA A 373 -4.99 28.43 -4.14
N GLY A 374 -4.04 28.10 -5.01
CA GLY A 374 -3.03 29.07 -5.43
C GLY A 374 -2.30 29.62 -4.21
N GLU A 375 -2.35 30.92 -4.01
CA GLU A 375 -1.76 31.61 -2.82
C GLU A 375 -2.75 31.79 -1.65
N ARG A 376 -4.02 31.39 -1.83
CA ARG A 376 -5.05 31.56 -0.81
C ARG A 376 -4.90 30.52 0.30
N PRO A 377 -5.18 30.89 1.57
CA PRO A 377 -5.23 29.92 2.65
C PRO A 377 -6.37 28.92 2.40
N LEU A 378 -6.04 27.62 2.47
CA LEU A 378 -7.00 26.53 2.36
C LEU A 378 -7.09 25.77 3.69
N VAL A 379 -8.31 25.49 4.10
CA VAL A 379 -8.60 24.62 5.25
C VAL A 379 -9.54 23.50 4.78
N TRP A 380 -9.13 22.25 4.99
CA TRP A 380 -10.03 21.14 4.72
C TRP A 380 -10.81 20.74 5.98
N LEU A 381 -12.07 20.40 5.78
CA LEU A 381 -13.02 20.18 6.86
C LEU A 381 -13.50 18.73 6.88
N HIS A 382 -13.55 18.16 8.08
CA HIS A 382 -14.01 16.80 8.30
C HIS A 382 -14.91 16.72 9.54
N HIS A 383 -15.76 15.70 9.63
CA HIS A 383 -16.49 15.44 10.85
C HIS A 383 -15.55 15.02 11.99
N PRO A 384 -15.87 15.30 13.26
CA PRO A 384 -15.05 14.92 14.38
C PRO A 384 -14.79 13.42 14.42
N LEU A 385 -13.53 13.03 14.60
CA LEU A 385 -13.09 11.65 14.78
C LEU A 385 -12.44 11.49 16.15
N GLN A 386 -12.58 10.33 16.76
CA GLN A 386 -12.03 10.01 18.05
C GLN A 386 -10.96 8.92 17.98
N GLY A 387 -10.02 8.93 18.95
CA GLY A 387 -9.01 7.91 19.13
C GLY A 387 -7.66 8.21 18.49
N ALA A 388 -6.61 7.61 19.05
CA ALA A 388 -5.22 7.87 18.69
C ALA A 388 -4.88 7.52 17.22
N LEU A 389 -5.51 6.49 16.65
CA LEU A 389 -5.32 6.12 15.24
C LEU A 389 -5.84 7.22 14.31
N SER A 390 -7.04 7.74 14.61
CA SER A 390 -7.65 8.82 13.84
C SER A 390 -6.81 10.09 13.92
N ALA A 391 -6.32 10.46 15.11
CA ALA A 391 -5.46 11.61 15.28
C ALA A 391 -4.15 11.51 14.47
N ARG A 392 -3.49 10.35 14.51
CA ARG A 392 -2.27 10.11 13.70
C ARG A 392 -2.55 10.15 12.20
N TYR A 393 -3.67 9.58 11.76
CA TYR A 393 -4.07 9.63 10.35
C TYR A 393 -4.34 11.07 9.90
N LEU A 394 -5.07 11.88 10.68
CA LEU A 394 -5.35 13.28 10.36
C LEU A 394 -4.06 14.11 10.30
N ALA A 395 -3.12 13.87 11.21
CA ALA A 395 -1.80 14.53 11.17
C ALA A 395 -1.02 14.15 9.92
N HIS A 396 -0.98 12.85 9.57
CA HIS A 396 -0.38 12.36 8.33
C HIS A 396 -1.05 12.98 7.10
N LEU A 397 -2.38 12.99 7.05
CA LEU A 397 -3.12 13.56 5.93
C LEU A 397 -2.84 15.05 5.77
N SER A 398 -2.80 15.82 6.87
CA SER A 398 -2.43 17.25 6.84
C SER A 398 -1.01 17.47 6.30
N ALA A 399 -0.07 16.62 6.69
CA ALA A 399 1.31 16.69 6.19
C ALA A 399 1.40 16.36 4.68
N VAL A 400 0.68 15.34 4.23
CA VAL A 400 0.66 14.95 2.80
C VAL A 400 -0.04 15.99 1.93
N LEU A 401 -1.14 16.55 2.42
CA LEU A 401 -1.93 17.56 1.68
C LEU A 401 -1.28 18.95 1.72
N GLY A 402 -0.41 19.22 2.68
CA GLY A 402 0.19 20.53 2.88
C GLY A 402 -0.76 21.59 3.48
N TYR A 403 -1.95 21.18 3.94
CA TYR A 403 -2.98 22.08 4.47
C TYR A 403 -3.53 21.59 5.81
N ARG A 404 -3.96 22.53 6.64
CA ARG A 404 -4.53 22.21 7.95
C ARG A 404 -5.92 21.61 7.80
N GLY A 405 -6.17 20.49 8.49
CA GLY A 405 -7.49 19.92 8.69
C GLY A 405 -8.14 20.45 9.96
N MET A 406 -9.46 20.65 9.89
CA MET A 406 -10.26 21.06 11.02
C MET A 406 -11.51 20.19 11.15
N ALA A 407 -11.83 19.80 12.39
CA ALA A 407 -13.07 19.11 12.68
C ALA A 407 -14.24 20.12 12.65
N ALA A 408 -15.31 19.77 11.95
CA ALA A 408 -16.55 20.54 11.89
C ALA A 408 -17.74 19.65 12.28
N ALA A 409 -18.50 20.09 13.25
CA ALA A 409 -19.72 19.39 13.66
C ALA A 409 -20.80 19.50 12.58
N TYR A 410 -21.59 18.45 12.38
CA TYR A 410 -22.66 18.43 11.37
C TYR A 410 -23.78 19.45 11.64
N ASN A 411 -24.00 19.79 12.89
CA ASN A 411 -25.07 20.69 13.33
C ASN A 411 -24.62 22.15 13.46
N ASP A 412 -23.33 22.41 13.55
CA ASP A 412 -22.77 23.76 13.61
C ASP A 412 -21.35 23.81 13.01
N PRO A 413 -21.22 23.69 11.68
CA PRO A 413 -19.93 23.84 11.00
C PRO A 413 -19.42 25.30 11.05
N HIS A 414 -20.26 26.29 11.38
CA HIS A 414 -19.90 27.70 11.40
C HIS A 414 -19.23 28.12 12.69
N ALA A 415 -19.58 27.54 13.85
CA ALA A 415 -18.96 27.85 15.13
C ALA A 415 -17.44 27.61 15.08
N VAL A 416 -17.00 26.64 14.27
CA VAL A 416 -15.59 26.31 14.09
C VAL A 416 -14.86 27.37 13.24
N LEU A 417 -15.58 28.07 12.36
CA LEU A 417 -15.02 29.01 11.40
C LEU A 417 -15.03 30.46 11.93
N ALA A 418 -15.92 30.74 12.87
CA ALA A 418 -16.04 32.05 13.48
C ALA A 418 -14.78 32.38 14.29
N GLY A 419 -13.91 33.23 13.75
CA GLY A 419 -12.70 33.75 14.41
C GLY A 419 -11.39 33.02 14.08
N GLN A 420 -11.38 31.98 13.26
CA GLN A 420 -10.15 31.25 12.91
C GLN A 420 -9.65 31.44 11.47
N LEU A 421 -10.45 32.03 10.59
CA LEU A 421 -10.09 32.22 9.19
C LEU A 421 -9.98 33.70 8.84
N GLN A 422 -8.85 34.09 8.27
CA GLN A 422 -8.72 35.41 7.64
C GLN A 422 -9.27 35.31 6.19
N PRO A 423 -10.22 36.13 5.77
CA PRO A 423 -10.70 36.18 4.39
C PRO A 423 -9.60 36.68 3.43
N PRO A 424 -9.56 36.22 2.17
CA PRO A 424 -10.41 35.18 1.57
C PRO A 424 -9.84 33.77 1.80
N ALA A 425 -10.55 32.92 2.52
CA ALA A 425 -10.15 31.54 2.77
C ALA A 425 -10.94 30.57 1.89
N LEU A 426 -10.29 29.49 1.45
CA LEU A 426 -10.89 28.40 0.72
C LEU A 426 -11.22 27.24 1.67
N LEU A 427 -12.45 26.80 1.70
CA LEU A 427 -12.93 25.69 2.51
C LEU A 427 -13.13 24.44 1.66
N ALA A 428 -12.43 23.37 1.98
CA ALA A 428 -12.51 22.10 1.26
C ALA A 428 -13.20 21.03 2.13
N PRO A 429 -14.51 20.76 1.96
CA PRO A 429 -15.15 19.68 2.69
C PRO A 429 -14.59 18.32 2.24
N LEU A 430 -14.06 17.54 3.17
CA LEU A 430 -13.56 16.19 2.90
C LEU A 430 -14.76 15.22 2.84
N THR A 431 -15.59 15.39 1.80
CA THR A 431 -16.78 14.57 1.52
C THR A 431 -16.77 14.11 0.07
N LEU A 432 -17.05 12.84 -0.16
CA LEU A 432 -17.04 12.28 -1.51
C LEU A 432 -18.30 12.74 -2.31
N ALA A 433 -19.44 12.72 -1.66
CA ALA A 433 -20.73 13.12 -2.23
C ALA A 433 -21.43 14.16 -1.32
N PRO A 434 -22.44 14.89 -1.80
CA PRO A 434 -23.21 15.85 -1.00
C PRO A 434 -23.73 15.20 0.30
N ASN A 435 -23.46 15.85 1.42
CA ASN A 435 -23.91 15.44 2.74
C ASN A 435 -24.23 16.67 3.62
N ARG A 436 -24.68 16.43 4.87
CA ARG A 436 -25.04 17.51 5.79
C ARG A 436 -23.92 18.51 6.02
N LEU A 437 -22.64 18.06 6.07
CA LEU A 437 -21.51 18.97 6.25
C LEU A 437 -21.35 19.91 5.06
N SER A 438 -21.33 19.39 3.82
CA SER A 438 -21.20 20.23 2.63
C SER A 438 -22.43 21.14 2.41
N GLU A 439 -23.63 20.67 2.72
CA GLU A 439 -24.86 21.43 2.63
C GLU A 439 -24.88 22.60 3.65
N SER A 440 -24.50 22.34 4.89
CA SER A 440 -24.42 23.38 5.93
C SER A 440 -23.35 24.43 5.63
N LEU A 441 -22.18 24.00 5.13
CA LEU A 441 -21.10 24.90 4.75
C LEU A 441 -21.54 25.83 3.61
N ASN A 442 -22.24 25.33 2.60
CA ASN A 442 -22.74 26.15 1.48
C ASN A 442 -23.76 27.20 1.93
N MET A 443 -24.58 26.90 2.95
CA MET A 443 -25.51 27.89 3.52
C MET A 443 -24.80 28.99 4.28
N GLY A 444 -23.73 28.71 4.98
CA GLY A 444 -23.04 29.65 5.84
C GLY A 444 -21.84 30.36 5.25
N ALA A 445 -21.23 29.80 4.22
CA ALA A 445 -20.11 30.45 3.54
C ALA A 445 -20.52 31.80 2.92
N ARG A 446 -21.80 31.93 2.51
CA ARG A 446 -22.37 33.20 2.03
C ARG A 446 -22.32 34.31 3.08
N ALA A 447 -22.36 33.96 4.36
CA ALA A 447 -22.29 34.92 5.48
C ALA A 447 -20.83 35.26 5.89
N ALA A 448 -19.85 34.40 5.58
CA ALA A 448 -18.48 34.49 6.10
C ALA A 448 -17.45 34.94 5.06
N SER A 449 -17.83 35.37 3.86
CA SER A 449 -16.91 35.74 2.75
C SER A 449 -15.90 34.64 2.40
N ALA A 450 -16.23 33.38 2.70
CA ALA A 450 -15.39 32.21 2.39
C ALA A 450 -15.95 31.48 1.16
N GLU A 451 -15.07 30.99 0.30
CA GLU A 451 -15.43 30.12 -0.81
C GLU A 451 -15.40 28.65 -0.35
N VAL A 452 -16.45 27.90 -0.64
CA VAL A 452 -16.54 26.47 -0.35
C VAL A 452 -16.36 25.67 -1.62
N LEU A 453 -15.41 24.74 -1.64
CA LEU A 453 -15.26 23.76 -2.71
C LEU A 453 -16.44 22.79 -2.72
N PRO A 454 -16.88 22.33 -3.90
CA PRO A 454 -17.91 21.31 -4.00
C PRO A 454 -17.45 19.97 -3.42
N PRO A 455 -18.38 19.03 -3.14
CA PRO A 455 -18.03 17.64 -2.84
C PRO A 455 -17.10 17.05 -3.90
N LEU A 456 -16.22 16.15 -3.47
CA LEU A 456 -15.09 15.69 -4.28
C LEU A 456 -15.53 15.04 -5.62
N LEU A 457 -16.64 14.30 -5.66
CA LEU A 457 -17.15 13.69 -6.92
C LEU A 457 -17.69 14.69 -7.94
N ASP A 458 -17.98 15.91 -7.54
CA ASP A 458 -18.39 16.98 -8.47
C ASP A 458 -17.18 17.57 -9.21
N LEU A 459 -15.97 17.19 -8.80
CA LEU A 459 -14.70 17.57 -9.43
C LEU A 459 -14.30 16.51 -10.46
N LEU A 460 -14.25 16.88 -11.74
CA LEU A 460 -13.92 15.96 -12.84
C LEU A 460 -12.62 15.16 -12.60
N PRO A 461 -11.49 15.75 -12.14
CA PRO A 461 -10.28 14.99 -11.91
C PRO A 461 -10.45 13.87 -10.85
N VAL A 462 -11.31 14.08 -9.86
CA VAL A 462 -11.63 13.08 -8.84
C VAL A 462 -12.45 11.94 -9.41
N ARG A 463 -13.49 12.29 -10.19
CA ARG A 463 -14.35 11.30 -10.85
C ARG A 463 -13.55 10.42 -11.81
N ASP A 464 -12.73 11.03 -12.66
CA ASP A 464 -11.89 10.33 -13.64
C ASP A 464 -10.85 9.44 -12.95
N PHE A 465 -10.24 9.91 -11.88
CA PHE A 465 -9.33 9.11 -11.07
C PHE A 465 -10.03 7.87 -10.50
N LEU A 466 -11.20 8.04 -9.88
CA LEU A 466 -11.94 6.91 -9.30
C LEU A 466 -12.36 5.92 -10.38
N LEU A 467 -12.90 6.39 -11.49
CA LEU A 467 -13.26 5.51 -12.61
C LEU A 467 -12.05 4.72 -13.09
N THR A 468 -10.91 5.38 -13.31
CA THR A 468 -9.67 4.72 -13.77
C THR A 468 -9.15 3.71 -12.75
N GLN A 469 -9.06 4.08 -11.46
CA GLN A 469 -8.53 3.18 -10.43
C GLN A 469 -9.47 1.99 -10.17
N LEU A 470 -10.77 2.21 -10.13
CA LEU A 470 -11.77 1.16 -9.91
C LEU A 470 -11.95 0.27 -11.14
N GLU A 471 -11.82 0.83 -12.34
CA GLU A 471 -11.78 0.06 -13.59
C GLU A 471 -10.59 -0.89 -13.62
N ALA A 472 -9.43 -0.47 -13.16
CA ALA A 472 -8.21 -1.29 -13.13
C ALA A 472 -8.22 -2.42 -12.09
N LEU A 473 -9.19 -2.45 -11.17
CA LEU A 473 -9.31 -3.54 -10.20
C LEU A 473 -9.62 -4.87 -10.91
N PRO A 474 -9.06 -6.00 -10.44
CA PRO A 474 -9.31 -7.32 -11.02
C PRO A 474 -10.75 -7.77 -10.89
#